data_eb94efa765c916c19a3efc19f952f98e
#
_entry.id   eb94efa765c916c19a3efc19f952f98e
#
_cell.length_a   1.000
_cell.length_b   1.000
_cell.length_c   1.000
_cell.angle_alpha   90.00
_cell.angle_beta   90.00
_cell.angle_gamma   90.00
#
_symmetry.space_group_name_H-M   'P 1'
#
loop_
_entity.id
_entity.type
_entity.pdbx_description
1 polymer ?
#
loop_
_entity_poly.entity_id
_entity_poly.type
_entity_poly.pdbx_seq_one_letter_code
_entity_poly.pdbx_strand_id
1 'polypeptide(L)'
;IRPISTVGVVGTGTMASGIVEVFAKSGYDVVFVARSEEKVAGVQAAVTKSLDRAVAKGKLTEEKRAEVLGRLIGSTERAALADVDLVVEAIVENLDVKLDLFRDLDRICKPGAILATTTSSLPVVEMAAVTSRPQDVVGMHFFNPAPIMKLVEVVSPVTTGADVTETVVDLCHQLGKHPVKCGDRAGFIVNALLFPYLNDAVLLLESHDATADEIDTVM
;
A
#
# COMPACT_ATOMS: atom_id res chain seq x y z
N ILE A 1 16.02 12.94 -2.20
CA ILE A 1 15.63 11.52 -2.09
C ILE A 1 16.23 10.96 -0.82
N ARG A 2 15.41 10.37 0.04
CA ARG A 2 15.84 9.72 1.29
C ARG A 2 16.21 8.26 1.01
N PRO A 3 17.26 7.72 1.65
CA PRO A 3 17.58 6.31 1.52
C PRO A 3 16.51 5.45 2.23
N ILE A 4 16.05 4.42 1.56
CA ILE A 4 15.12 3.43 2.11
C ILE A 4 15.79 2.05 2.01
N SER A 5 15.91 1.36 3.12
CA SER A 5 16.45 -0.01 3.19
C SER A 5 15.52 -0.96 3.95
N THR A 6 14.86 -0.45 4.98
CA THR A 6 13.94 -1.22 5.83
C THR A 6 12.55 -0.61 5.79
N VAL A 7 11.56 -1.44 5.53
CA VAL A 7 10.16 -1.02 5.38
C VAL A 7 9.28 -1.71 6.41
N GLY A 8 8.48 -0.92 7.09
CA GLY A 8 7.41 -1.40 7.97
C GLY A 8 6.09 -1.54 7.19
N VAL A 9 5.34 -2.59 7.44
CA VAL A 9 3.95 -2.73 6.94
C VAL A 9 3.03 -3.03 8.10
N VAL A 10 1.96 -2.24 8.24
CA VAL A 10 0.96 -2.46 9.29
C VAL A 10 -0.34 -2.92 8.66
N GLY A 11 -0.74 -4.15 8.95
CA GLY A 11 -1.96 -4.76 8.41
C GLY A 11 -1.77 -6.24 8.09
N THR A 12 -2.88 -6.93 7.89
CA THR A 12 -2.91 -8.40 7.69
C THR A 12 -3.85 -8.86 6.57
N GLY A 13 -4.45 -7.91 5.87
CA GLY A 13 -5.33 -8.21 4.73
C GLY A 13 -4.57 -8.57 3.46
N THR A 14 -5.31 -8.81 2.39
CA THR A 14 -4.77 -9.15 1.07
C THR A 14 -3.81 -8.07 0.54
N MET A 15 -4.16 -6.79 0.72
CA MET A 15 -3.30 -5.68 0.31
C MET A 15 -2.02 -5.64 1.11
N ALA A 16 -2.09 -5.75 2.45
CA ALA A 16 -0.91 -5.77 3.32
C ALA A 16 0.05 -6.91 2.94
N SER A 17 -0.45 -8.13 2.79
CA SER A 17 0.36 -9.29 2.38
C SER A 17 1.01 -9.09 1.01
N GLY A 18 0.26 -8.54 0.05
CA GLY A 18 0.78 -8.23 -1.28
C GLY A 18 1.87 -7.16 -1.27
N ILE A 19 1.73 -6.14 -0.44
CA ILE A 19 2.72 -5.06 -0.27
C ILE A 19 3.99 -5.62 0.38
N VAL A 20 3.86 -6.44 1.44
CA VAL A 20 4.99 -7.16 2.06
C VAL A 20 5.77 -7.94 1.00
N GLU A 21 5.08 -8.71 0.14
CA GLU A 21 5.70 -9.46 -0.95
C GLU A 21 6.44 -8.55 -1.94
N VAL A 22 5.81 -7.45 -2.37
CA VAL A 22 6.40 -6.51 -3.33
C VAL A 22 7.73 -5.96 -2.82
N PHE A 23 7.77 -5.47 -1.58
CA PHE A 23 8.99 -4.93 -1.00
C PHE A 23 10.07 -5.99 -0.82
N ALA A 24 9.74 -7.14 -0.26
CA ALA A 24 10.70 -8.22 -0.03
C ALA A 24 11.30 -8.76 -1.34
N LYS A 25 10.48 -8.92 -2.40
CA LYS A 25 10.95 -9.32 -3.74
C LYS A 25 11.89 -8.30 -4.37
N SER A 26 11.73 -7.03 -4.03
CA SER A 26 12.57 -5.93 -4.52
C SER A 26 13.85 -5.74 -3.68
N GLY A 27 14.08 -6.58 -2.66
CA GLY A 27 15.32 -6.62 -1.89
C GLY A 27 15.30 -5.82 -0.59
N TYR A 28 14.14 -5.29 -0.19
CA TYR A 28 13.98 -4.58 1.09
C TYR A 28 13.77 -5.54 2.25
N ASP A 29 14.32 -5.23 3.41
CA ASP A 29 13.95 -5.90 4.65
C ASP A 29 12.59 -5.37 5.12
N VAL A 30 11.67 -6.29 5.44
CA VAL A 30 10.28 -5.94 5.74
C VAL A 30 9.90 -6.38 7.14
N VAL A 31 9.61 -5.41 8.00
CA VAL A 31 9.01 -5.62 9.31
C VAL A 31 7.50 -5.46 9.17
N PHE A 32 6.72 -6.51 9.33
CA PHE A 32 5.27 -6.38 9.28
C PHE A 32 4.63 -6.63 10.64
N VAL A 33 3.64 -5.80 10.98
CA VAL A 33 3.00 -5.80 12.29
C VAL A 33 1.55 -6.22 12.15
N ALA A 34 1.17 -7.20 12.96
CA ALA A 34 -0.16 -7.77 13.07
C ALA A 34 -0.68 -7.72 14.50
N ARG A 35 -1.99 -7.91 14.69
CA ARG A 35 -2.61 -7.86 16.03
C ARG A 35 -2.46 -9.13 16.86
N SER A 36 -1.98 -10.24 16.26
CA SER A 36 -1.77 -11.52 16.94
C SER A 36 -0.77 -12.37 16.17
N GLU A 37 -0.15 -13.35 16.85
CA GLU A 37 0.76 -14.32 16.23
C GLU A 37 0.07 -15.13 15.11
N GLU A 38 -1.21 -15.46 15.27
CA GLU A 38 -2.00 -16.11 14.22
C GLU A 38 -2.04 -15.24 12.94
N LYS A 39 -2.22 -13.94 13.09
CA LYS A 39 -2.24 -13.00 11.96
C LYS A 39 -0.86 -12.80 11.34
N VAL A 40 0.21 -12.82 12.16
CA VAL A 40 1.59 -12.85 11.65
C VAL A 40 1.81 -14.08 10.79
N ALA A 41 1.47 -15.27 11.30
CA ALA A 41 1.56 -16.52 10.55
C ALA A 41 0.72 -16.48 9.27
N GLY A 42 -0.46 -15.86 9.32
CA GLY A 42 -1.34 -15.68 8.15
C GLY A 42 -0.71 -14.88 7.02
N VAL A 43 -0.06 -13.76 7.33
CA VAL A 43 0.67 -12.95 6.33
C VAL A 43 1.84 -13.75 5.75
N GLN A 44 2.62 -14.40 6.59
CA GLN A 44 3.73 -15.26 6.15
C GLN A 44 3.26 -16.38 5.22
N ALA A 45 2.17 -17.06 5.56
CA ALA A 45 1.58 -18.12 4.75
C ALA A 45 1.07 -17.59 3.40
N ALA A 46 0.44 -16.41 3.39
CA ALA A 46 -0.04 -15.79 2.16
C ALA A 46 1.11 -15.44 1.19
N VAL A 47 2.18 -14.84 1.70
CA VAL A 47 3.37 -14.52 0.90
C VAL A 47 4.04 -15.81 0.41
N THR A 48 4.25 -16.80 1.28
CA THR A 48 4.83 -18.11 0.92
C THR A 48 4.05 -18.76 -0.21
N LYS A 49 2.72 -18.84 -0.09
CA LYS A 49 1.84 -19.41 -1.11
C LYS A 49 1.93 -18.69 -2.46
N SER A 50 2.08 -17.36 -2.44
CA SER A 50 2.26 -16.57 -3.65
C SER A 50 3.59 -16.88 -4.34
N LEU A 51 4.68 -16.95 -3.55
CA LEU A 51 6.01 -17.29 -4.06
C LEU A 51 6.07 -18.74 -4.59
N ASP A 52 5.45 -19.70 -3.89
CA ASP A 52 5.35 -21.10 -4.35
C ASP A 52 4.69 -21.20 -5.72
N ARG A 53 3.61 -20.45 -5.93
CA ARG A 53 2.96 -20.38 -7.25
C ARG A 53 3.88 -19.79 -8.34
N ALA A 54 4.70 -18.81 -7.97
CA ALA A 54 5.65 -18.20 -8.91
C ALA A 54 6.76 -19.19 -9.27
N VAL A 55 7.26 -19.98 -8.31
CA VAL A 55 8.24 -21.05 -8.53
C VAL A 55 7.63 -22.14 -9.42
N ALA A 56 6.43 -22.63 -9.09
CA ALA A 56 5.74 -23.66 -9.88
C ALA A 56 5.50 -23.26 -11.35
N LYS A 57 5.38 -21.94 -11.61
CA LYS A 57 5.24 -21.37 -12.96
C LYS A 57 6.58 -21.01 -13.62
N GLY A 58 7.71 -21.34 -13.00
CA GLY A 58 9.04 -21.00 -13.51
C GLY A 58 9.36 -19.49 -13.55
N LYS A 59 8.61 -18.67 -12.80
CA LYS A 59 8.80 -17.21 -12.74
C LYS A 59 9.73 -16.78 -11.61
N LEU A 60 10.07 -17.69 -10.71
CA LEU A 60 10.94 -17.48 -9.55
C LEU A 60 11.74 -18.76 -9.30
N THR A 61 12.99 -18.63 -8.88
CA THR A 61 13.81 -19.78 -8.45
C THR A 61 13.59 -20.06 -6.97
N GLU A 62 13.91 -21.29 -6.51
CA GLU A 62 13.83 -21.66 -5.09
C GLU A 62 14.80 -20.82 -4.24
N GLU A 63 15.99 -20.51 -4.75
CA GLU A 63 16.98 -19.68 -4.05
C GLU A 63 16.41 -18.26 -3.83
N LYS A 64 15.78 -17.68 -4.86
CA LYS A 64 15.19 -16.34 -4.74
C LYS A 64 13.98 -16.35 -3.82
N ARG A 65 13.19 -17.42 -3.85
CA ARG A 65 12.09 -17.61 -2.89
C ARG A 65 12.60 -17.61 -1.44
N ALA A 66 13.65 -18.39 -1.16
CA ALA A 66 14.26 -18.45 0.17
C ALA A 66 14.81 -17.10 0.61
N GLU A 67 15.49 -16.37 -0.29
CA GLU A 67 15.98 -15.01 -0.04
C GLU A 67 14.84 -14.06 0.35
N VAL A 68 13.74 -14.05 -0.41
CA VAL A 68 12.58 -13.19 -0.15
C VAL A 68 11.95 -13.50 1.21
N LEU A 69 11.76 -14.77 1.53
CA LEU A 69 11.21 -15.18 2.83
C LEU A 69 12.13 -14.82 4.00
N GLY A 70 13.45 -14.86 3.78
CA GLY A 70 14.46 -14.47 4.79
C GLY A 70 14.47 -12.98 5.13
N ARG A 71 13.83 -12.13 4.30
CA ARG A 71 13.69 -10.67 4.54
C ARG A 71 12.48 -10.31 5.38
N LEU A 72 11.61 -11.26 5.72
CA LEU A 72 10.37 -11.04 6.42
C LEU A 72 10.55 -11.16 7.92
N ILE A 73 10.20 -10.12 8.66
CA ILE A 73 10.20 -10.07 10.12
C ILE A 73 8.78 -9.74 10.59
N GLY A 74 8.06 -10.72 11.10
CA GLY A 74 6.74 -10.55 11.68
C GLY A 74 6.79 -10.16 13.14
N SER A 75 5.90 -9.27 13.58
CA SER A 75 5.78 -8.86 14.98
C SER A 75 4.34 -8.57 15.36
N THR A 76 4.00 -8.72 16.64
CA THR A 76 2.74 -8.24 17.21
C THR A 76 2.89 -6.85 17.85
N GLU A 77 4.12 -6.36 17.99
CA GLU A 77 4.44 -5.12 18.67
C GLU A 77 4.77 -4.01 17.67
N ARG A 78 4.07 -2.88 17.76
CA ARG A 78 4.36 -1.70 16.92
C ARG A 78 5.75 -1.13 17.14
N ALA A 79 6.34 -1.35 18.34
CA ALA A 79 7.71 -0.93 18.65
C ALA A 79 8.76 -1.52 17.69
N ALA A 80 8.47 -2.64 17.03
CA ALA A 80 9.32 -3.21 15.99
C ALA A 80 9.53 -2.28 14.78
N LEU A 81 8.69 -1.24 14.62
CA LEU A 81 8.78 -0.25 13.55
C LEU A 81 9.69 0.94 13.88
N ALA A 82 10.34 0.95 15.06
CA ALA A 82 11.09 2.10 15.54
C ALA A 82 12.21 2.54 14.56
N ASP A 83 12.90 1.60 13.94
CA ASP A 83 14.09 1.85 13.12
C ASP A 83 13.85 1.78 11.60
N VAL A 84 12.61 1.58 11.16
CA VAL A 84 12.31 1.51 9.72
C VAL A 84 12.40 2.88 9.05
N ASP A 85 12.68 2.89 7.75
CA ASP A 85 12.81 4.12 6.96
C ASP A 85 11.46 4.59 6.38
N LEU A 86 10.56 3.65 6.17
CA LEU A 86 9.21 3.86 5.64
C LEU A 86 8.24 2.93 6.35
N VAL A 87 7.09 3.44 6.75
CA VAL A 87 5.94 2.60 7.14
C VAL A 87 4.85 2.72 6.09
N VAL A 88 4.30 1.60 5.66
CA VAL A 88 3.11 1.53 4.79
C VAL A 88 1.94 0.97 5.62
N GLU A 89 0.96 1.80 5.90
CA GLU A 89 -0.26 1.45 6.59
C GLU A 89 -1.25 0.81 5.58
N ALA A 90 -1.73 -0.39 5.89
CA ALA A 90 -2.70 -1.15 5.10
C ALA A 90 -3.73 -1.86 6.01
N ILE A 91 -4.27 -1.11 6.99
CA ILE A 91 -5.31 -1.58 7.92
C ILE A 91 -6.73 -1.33 7.37
N VAL A 92 -7.74 -1.57 8.21
CA VAL A 92 -9.15 -1.34 7.85
C VAL A 92 -9.38 0.11 7.38
N GLU A 93 -10.24 0.28 6.36
CA GLU A 93 -10.59 1.60 5.79
C GLU A 93 -11.56 2.33 6.72
N ASN A 94 -11.05 2.80 7.84
CA ASN A 94 -11.75 3.59 8.84
C ASN A 94 -10.84 4.72 9.30
N LEU A 95 -11.30 5.96 9.14
CA LEU A 95 -10.48 7.15 9.40
C LEU A 95 -9.99 7.20 10.85
N ASP A 96 -10.87 7.04 11.83
CA ASP A 96 -10.49 7.16 13.25
C ASP A 96 -9.41 6.14 13.63
N VAL A 97 -9.55 4.90 13.15
CA VAL A 97 -8.56 3.83 13.39
C VAL A 97 -7.22 4.17 12.74
N LYS A 98 -7.24 4.75 11.54
CA LYS A 98 -6.02 5.20 10.87
C LYS A 98 -5.38 6.40 11.58
N LEU A 99 -6.17 7.38 12.02
CA LEU A 99 -5.66 8.52 12.80
C LEU A 99 -4.96 8.08 14.09
N ASP A 100 -5.55 7.13 14.81
CA ASP A 100 -4.94 6.58 16.03
C ASP A 100 -3.62 5.85 15.71
N LEU A 101 -3.58 5.10 14.62
CA LEU A 101 -2.33 4.46 14.18
C LEU A 101 -1.27 5.50 13.82
N PHE A 102 -1.62 6.56 13.09
CA PHE A 102 -0.65 7.60 12.70
C PHE A 102 -0.10 8.36 13.90
N ARG A 103 -0.91 8.61 14.95
CA ARG A 103 -0.41 9.15 16.24
C ARG A 103 0.60 8.24 16.89
N ASP A 104 0.37 6.92 16.86
CA ASP A 104 1.31 5.92 17.40
C ASP A 104 2.60 5.86 16.57
N LEU A 105 2.49 5.81 15.25
CA LEU A 105 3.65 5.77 14.35
C LEU A 105 4.53 7.02 14.50
N ASP A 106 3.90 8.19 14.68
CA ASP A 106 4.62 9.45 14.93
C ASP A 106 5.52 9.38 16.16
N ARG A 107 5.06 8.68 17.22
CA ARG A 107 5.82 8.49 18.47
C ARG A 107 6.87 7.39 18.38
N ILE A 108 6.59 6.33 17.61
CA ILE A 108 7.41 5.11 17.57
C ILE A 108 8.55 5.24 16.57
N CYS A 109 8.25 5.72 15.36
CA CYS A 109 9.21 5.71 14.27
C CYS A 109 10.29 6.79 14.45
N LYS A 110 11.50 6.47 14.06
CA LYS A 110 12.63 7.40 14.08
C LYS A 110 12.35 8.70 13.32
N PRO A 111 13.01 9.80 13.65
CA PRO A 111 12.97 11.03 12.86
C PRO A 111 13.37 10.76 11.40
N GLY A 112 12.63 11.35 10.46
CA GLY A 112 12.89 11.20 9.03
C GLY A 112 12.30 9.94 8.40
N ALA A 113 11.68 9.04 9.16
CA ALA A 113 10.89 7.95 8.61
C ALA A 113 9.66 8.51 7.88
N ILE A 114 9.37 7.96 6.68
CA ILE A 114 8.18 8.31 5.90
C ILE A 114 7.00 7.47 6.41
N LEU A 115 5.84 8.10 6.58
CA LEU A 115 4.61 7.44 6.98
C LEU A 115 3.64 7.46 5.81
N ALA A 116 3.38 6.30 5.20
CA ALA A 116 2.51 6.16 4.05
C ALA A 116 1.21 5.44 4.39
N THR A 117 0.11 5.86 3.78
CA THR A 117 -1.19 5.17 3.84
C THR A 117 -1.54 4.57 2.48
N THR A 118 -2.22 3.42 2.47
CA THR A 118 -2.75 2.81 1.24
C THR A 118 -4.22 3.09 1.03
N THR A 119 -4.79 4.06 1.74
CA THR A 119 -6.21 4.41 1.59
C THR A 119 -6.58 4.63 0.13
N SER A 120 -7.81 4.24 -0.23
CA SER A 120 -8.38 4.45 -1.56
C SER A 120 -9.22 5.72 -1.68
N SER A 121 -9.62 6.31 -0.55
CA SER A 121 -10.62 7.38 -0.55
C SER A 121 -10.55 8.34 0.64
N LEU A 122 -9.90 7.95 1.75
CA LEU A 122 -9.82 8.78 2.95
C LEU A 122 -8.81 9.93 2.75
N PRO A 123 -9.04 11.11 3.33
CA PRO A 123 -8.14 12.25 3.17
C PRO A 123 -6.81 12.01 3.88
N VAL A 124 -5.74 11.97 3.10
CA VAL A 124 -4.37 11.76 3.60
C VAL A 124 -3.93 12.92 4.48
N VAL A 125 -4.41 14.14 4.19
CA VAL A 125 -4.12 15.34 4.98
C VAL A 125 -4.57 15.21 6.43
N GLU A 126 -5.66 14.50 6.71
CA GLU A 126 -6.11 14.29 8.10
C GLU A 126 -5.17 13.37 8.88
N MET A 127 -4.61 12.35 8.21
CA MET A 127 -3.58 11.50 8.79
C MET A 127 -2.29 12.27 9.05
N ALA A 128 -1.92 13.19 8.14
CA ALA A 128 -0.79 14.08 8.32
C ALA A 128 -1.00 15.04 9.51
N ALA A 129 -2.20 15.59 9.65
CA ALA A 129 -2.52 16.59 10.67
C ALA A 129 -2.46 16.07 12.11
N VAL A 130 -2.57 14.77 12.33
CA VAL A 130 -2.46 14.18 13.68
C VAL A 130 -1.03 13.82 14.08
N THR A 131 -0.06 14.07 13.21
CA THR A 131 1.38 13.83 13.47
C THR A 131 2.12 15.13 13.70
N SER A 132 3.27 15.06 14.37
CA SER A 132 4.21 16.19 14.53
C SER A 132 5.05 16.44 13.29
N ARG A 133 4.96 15.56 12.28
CA ARG A 133 5.72 15.56 11.02
C ARG A 133 4.82 15.44 9.79
N PRO A 134 3.87 16.35 9.57
CA PRO A 134 2.94 16.25 8.43
C PRO A 134 3.65 16.23 7.07
N GLN A 135 4.85 16.80 6.97
CA GLN A 135 5.67 16.78 5.76
C GLN A 135 6.20 15.39 5.40
N ASP A 136 6.23 14.44 6.36
CA ASP A 136 6.70 13.06 6.16
C ASP A 136 5.56 12.08 5.87
N VAL A 137 4.32 12.57 5.76
CA VAL A 137 3.13 11.75 5.49
C VAL A 137 2.72 11.84 4.02
N VAL A 138 2.42 10.68 3.40
CA VAL A 138 2.11 10.56 1.97
C VAL A 138 1.13 9.40 1.73
N GLY A 139 0.37 9.43 0.65
CA GLY A 139 -0.41 8.29 0.18
C GLY A 139 0.38 7.46 -0.84
N MET A 140 0.32 6.15 -0.69
CA MET A 140 0.80 5.16 -1.67
C MET A 140 -0.36 4.22 -2.02
N HIS A 141 -1.21 4.65 -2.94
CA HIS A 141 -2.40 3.89 -3.32
C HIS A 141 -2.04 2.79 -4.31
N PHE A 142 -1.90 1.57 -3.79
CA PHE A 142 -1.69 0.36 -4.58
C PHE A 142 -3.02 -0.19 -5.10
N PHE A 143 -2.97 -0.90 -6.23
CA PHE A 143 -4.11 -1.59 -6.80
C PHE A 143 -4.01 -3.10 -6.57
N ASN A 144 -5.14 -3.73 -6.27
CA ASN A 144 -5.21 -5.16 -5.98
C ASN A 144 -5.21 -5.99 -7.29
N PRO A 145 -4.42 -7.06 -7.40
CA PRO A 145 -3.39 -7.54 -6.46
C PRO A 145 -2.09 -6.75 -6.54
N ALA A 146 -1.57 -6.29 -5.39
CA ALA A 146 -0.37 -5.44 -5.36
C ALA A 146 0.86 -6.05 -6.05
N PRO A 147 1.15 -7.36 -5.98
CA PRO A 147 2.29 -7.94 -6.70
C PRO A 147 2.17 -7.91 -8.22
N ILE A 148 0.95 -7.80 -8.78
CA ILE A 148 0.66 -7.88 -10.21
C ILE A 148 0.46 -6.49 -10.81
N MET A 149 -0.36 -5.67 -10.16
CA MET A 149 -0.73 -4.35 -10.66
C MET A 149 0.46 -3.41 -10.66
N LYS A 150 0.67 -2.72 -11.78
CA LYS A 150 1.83 -1.84 -11.96
C LYS A 150 1.62 -0.45 -11.38
N LEU A 151 0.40 0.06 -11.45
CA LEU A 151 0.07 1.42 -11.06
C LEU A 151 0.17 1.62 -9.55
N VAL A 152 0.76 2.75 -9.13
CA VAL A 152 0.68 3.31 -7.78
C VAL A 152 0.38 4.79 -7.89
N GLU A 153 -0.73 5.26 -7.32
CA GLU A 153 -0.96 6.68 -7.16
C GLU A 153 -0.21 7.19 -5.94
N VAL A 154 0.69 8.13 -6.15
CA VAL A 154 1.44 8.82 -5.08
C VAL A 154 0.67 10.08 -4.73
N VAL A 155 -0.05 10.00 -3.60
CA VAL A 155 -0.98 11.04 -3.15
C VAL A 155 -0.26 11.98 -2.21
N SER A 156 -0.09 13.23 -2.64
CA SER A 156 0.63 14.24 -1.86
C SER A 156 -0.33 15.35 -1.44
N PRO A 157 -0.79 15.34 -0.16
CA PRO A 157 -1.43 16.51 0.43
C PRO A 157 -0.51 17.75 0.37
N VAL A 158 -1.07 18.91 0.56
CA VAL A 158 -0.31 20.18 0.55
C VAL A 158 0.79 20.25 1.61
N THR A 159 0.70 19.42 2.63
CA THR A 159 1.66 19.33 3.74
C THR A 159 2.86 18.44 3.44
N THR A 160 2.75 17.53 2.47
CA THR A 160 3.81 16.57 2.14
C THR A 160 5.04 17.27 1.56
N GLY A 161 6.21 16.97 2.10
CA GLY A 161 7.47 17.48 1.60
C GLY A 161 7.76 17.00 0.16
N ALA A 162 8.31 17.90 -0.65
CA ALA A 162 8.66 17.56 -2.04
C ALA A 162 9.69 16.41 -2.10
N ASP A 163 10.64 16.38 -1.16
CA ASP A 163 11.63 15.31 -1.02
C ASP A 163 11.00 13.95 -0.68
N VAL A 164 9.93 13.93 0.12
CA VAL A 164 9.16 12.72 0.44
C VAL A 164 8.45 12.21 -0.80
N THR A 165 7.75 13.10 -1.53
CA THR A 165 7.07 12.74 -2.78
C THR A 165 8.05 12.15 -3.79
N GLU A 166 9.20 12.79 -4.02
CA GLU A 166 10.21 12.29 -4.95
C GLU A 166 10.84 10.98 -4.49
N THR A 167 11.07 10.82 -3.18
CA THR A 167 11.56 9.55 -2.61
C THR A 167 10.58 8.40 -2.88
N VAL A 168 9.29 8.63 -2.68
CA VAL A 168 8.26 7.59 -2.90
C VAL A 168 8.08 7.29 -4.39
N VAL A 169 8.19 8.30 -5.26
CA VAL A 169 8.18 8.09 -6.73
C VAL A 169 9.36 7.22 -7.16
N ASP A 170 10.57 7.55 -6.71
CA ASP A 170 11.77 6.77 -7.02
C ASP A 170 11.66 5.33 -6.48
N LEU A 171 11.19 5.19 -5.24
CA LEU A 171 10.92 3.90 -4.63
C LEU A 171 9.95 3.06 -5.48
N CYS A 172 8.85 3.64 -5.96
CA CYS A 172 7.93 2.92 -6.83
C CYS A 172 8.60 2.40 -8.10
N HIS A 173 9.50 3.17 -8.71
CA HIS A 173 10.28 2.70 -9.86
C HIS A 173 11.19 1.52 -9.48
N GLN A 174 11.85 1.56 -8.33
CA GLN A 174 12.67 0.45 -7.82
C GLN A 174 11.84 -0.82 -7.54
N LEU A 175 10.57 -0.65 -7.15
CA LEU A 175 9.60 -1.75 -7.00
C LEU A 175 9.06 -2.27 -8.34
N GLY A 176 9.49 -1.73 -9.48
CA GLY A 176 8.98 -2.07 -10.81
C GLY A 176 7.54 -1.60 -11.04
N LYS A 177 7.12 -0.55 -10.33
CA LYS A 177 5.80 0.08 -10.46
C LYS A 177 5.85 1.32 -11.35
N HIS A 178 4.67 1.79 -11.75
CA HIS A 178 4.47 3.04 -12.47
C HIS A 178 3.81 4.05 -11.52
N PRO A 179 4.58 4.94 -10.89
CA PRO A 179 4.02 5.97 -10.02
C PRO A 179 3.33 7.08 -10.82
N VAL A 180 2.18 7.50 -10.35
CA VAL A 180 1.48 8.69 -10.84
C VAL A 180 1.24 9.62 -9.67
N LYS A 181 1.80 10.84 -9.73
CA LYS A 181 1.59 11.86 -8.69
C LYS A 181 0.20 12.45 -8.81
N CYS A 182 -0.50 12.57 -7.70
CA CYS A 182 -1.80 13.23 -7.64
C CYS A 182 -2.00 13.97 -6.32
N GLY A 183 -2.95 14.89 -6.31
CA GLY A 183 -3.38 15.59 -5.10
C GLY A 183 -4.29 14.75 -4.23
N ASP A 184 -4.40 15.15 -2.96
CA ASP A 184 -5.27 14.52 -1.97
C ASP A 184 -6.73 14.97 -2.17
N ARG A 185 -7.43 14.29 -3.08
CA ARG A 185 -8.84 14.49 -3.39
C ARG A 185 -9.58 13.17 -3.34
N ALA A 186 -10.86 13.20 -3.03
CA ALA A 186 -11.69 12.01 -2.98
C ALA A 186 -11.60 11.20 -4.29
N GLY A 187 -11.20 9.93 -4.16
CA GLY A 187 -11.02 9.01 -5.29
C GLY A 187 -9.75 9.22 -6.13
N PHE A 188 -8.88 10.16 -5.73
CA PHE A 188 -7.62 10.50 -6.39
C PHE A 188 -7.79 10.73 -7.90
N ILE A 189 -7.25 9.89 -8.77
CA ILE A 189 -7.48 9.94 -10.22
C ILE A 189 -8.35 8.78 -10.66
N VAL A 190 -7.92 7.53 -10.38
CA VAL A 190 -8.61 6.34 -10.92
C VAL A 190 -10.04 6.25 -10.42
N ASN A 191 -10.26 6.28 -9.12
CA ASN A 191 -11.60 6.12 -8.55
C ASN A 191 -12.50 7.33 -8.84
N ALA A 192 -11.92 8.54 -8.92
CA ALA A 192 -12.67 9.73 -9.29
C ALA A 192 -13.24 9.67 -10.73
N LEU A 193 -12.60 8.92 -11.61
CA LEU A 193 -13.07 8.69 -12.99
C LEU A 193 -13.88 7.40 -13.12
N LEU A 194 -13.43 6.33 -12.46
CA LEU A 194 -14.02 4.99 -12.58
C LEU A 194 -15.41 4.90 -11.98
N PHE A 195 -15.62 5.44 -10.77
CA PHE A 195 -16.93 5.30 -10.10
C PHE A 195 -18.06 6.03 -10.83
N PRO A 196 -17.90 7.29 -11.31
CA PRO A 196 -18.90 7.92 -12.16
C PRO A 196 -19.17 7.11 -13.44
N TYR A 197 -18.12 6.61 -14.09
CA TYR A 197 -18.24 5.78 -15.28
C TYR A 197 -19.06 4.49 -15.05
N LEU A 198 -18.77 3.78 -13.95
CA LEU A 198 -19.54 2.59 -13.58
C LEU A 198 -20.99 2.95 -13.21
N ASN A 199 -21.22 4.08 -12.55
CA ASN A 199 -22.55 4.55 -12.22
C ASN A 199 -23.34 4.91 -13.49
N ASP A 200 -22.73 5.50 -14.52
CA ASP A 200 -23.37 5.79 -15.80
C ASP A 200 -23.80 4.51 -16.51
N ALA A 201 -23.02 3.42 -16.43
CA ALA A 201 -23.42 2.11 -16.94
C ALA A 201 -24.66 1.55 -16.21
N VAL A 202 -24.74 1.74 -14.88
CA VAL A 202 -25.94 1.33 -14.10
C VAL A 202 -27.16 2.16 -14.50
N LEU A 203 -27.00 3.48 -14.69
CA LEU A 203 -28.09 4.35 -15.13
C LEU A 203 -28.59 3.97 -16.52
N LEU A 204 -27.69 3.57 -17.43
CA LEU A 204 -28.06 3.09 -18.76
C LEU A 204 -28.88 1.79 -18.69
N LEU A 205 -28.50 0.86 -17.80
CA LEU A 205 -29.27 -0.35 -17.54
C LEU A 205 -30.66 -0.04 -16.96
N GLU A 206 -30.76 0.90 -16.01
CA GLU A 206 -32.03 1.32 -15.40
C GLU A 206 -32.97 2.00 -16.41
N SER A 207 -32.44 2.71 -17.39
CA SER A 207 -33.24 3.34 -18.44
C SER A 207 -33.83 2.33 -19.45
N HIS A 208 -33.41 1.07 -19.38
CA HIS A 208 -33.79 -0.02 -20.30
C HIS A 208 -33.35 0.23 -21.77
N ASP A 209 -32.34 1.08 -22.00
CA ASP A 209 -31.82 1.31 -23.34
C ASP A 209 -30.86 0.18 -23.77
N ALA A 210 -30.31 -0.57 -22.82
CA ALA A 210 -29.47 -1.74 -23.05
C ALA A 210 -29.64 -2.76 -21.93
N THR A 211 -29.35 -4.03 -22.23
CA THR A 211 -29.25 -5.10 -21.24
C THR A 211 -27.89 -5.13 -20.59
N ALA A 212 -27.76 -5.80 -19.42
CA ALA A 212 -26.46 -5.98 -18.76
C ALA A 212 -25.43 -6.67 -19.68
N ASP A 213 -25.86 -7.74 -20.40
CA ASP A 213 -24.99 -8.48 -21.33
C ASP A 213 -24.49 -7.61 -22.49
N GLU A 214 -25.35 -6.70 -23.00
CA GLU A 214 -24.96 -5.77 -24.06
C GLU A 214 -23.96 -4.73 -23.53
N ILE A 215 -24.18 -4.17 -22.34
CA ILE A 215 -23.26 -3.24 -21.70
C ILE A 215 -21.91 -3.92 -21.48
N ASP A 216 -21.89 -5.10 -20.87
CA ASP A 216 -20.63 -5.84 -20.59
C ASP A 216 -19.88 -6.25 -21.86
N THR A 217 -20.60 -6.44 -22.98
CA THR A 217 -19.99 -6.80 -24.26
C THR A 217 -19.27 -5.64 -24.93
N VAL A 218 -19.80 -4.41 -24.77
CA VAL A 218 -19.22 -3.22 -25.44
C VAL A 218 -18.18 -2.48 -24.59
N MET A 219 -18.13 -2.77 -23.27
CA MET A 219 -17.24 -2.15 -22.30
C MET A 219 -15.94 -2.94 -22.13
#